data_8a7bae3ad73233f5936a138790374bce
#
_entry.id   8a7bae3ad73233f5936a138790374bce
#
_cell.length_a   1.000
_cell.length_b   1.000
_cell.length_c   1.000
_cell.angle_alpha   90.00
_cell.angle_beta   90.00
_cell.angle_gamma   90.00
#
_symmetry.space_group_name_H-M   'P 1'
#
loop_
_entity.id
_entity.type
_entity.pdbx_description
1 polymer ?
#
loop_
_entity_poly.entity_id
_entity_poly.type
_entity_poly.pdbx_seq_one_letter_code
_entity_poly.pdbx_strand_id
1 'polypeptide(L)'
;NWLHGVGTGGLKGELNRELVKHSSPLSDSNLMTHNQFLSVYASWGLIGLAVFGIWLLYPAFATNLNKSAYYLWFFGVIAISMLSEDTLDNQQGIMLFSIVNTFLICHKAERDKKAVPLQR
;
A
#
# COMPACT_ATOMS: atom_id res chain seq x y z
N ASN A 1 -13.36 14.57 -10.02
CA ASN A 1 -13.79 14.28 -8.63
C ASN A 1 -12.61 13.86 -7.76
N TRP A 2 -11.87 14.83 -7.24
CA TRP A 2 -10.69 14.63 -6.40
C TRP A 2 -11.00 13.89 -5.08
N LEU A 3 -12.27 13.93 -4.61
CA LEU A 3 -12.69 13.25 -3.38
C LEU A 3 -12.95 11.74 -3.57
N HIS A 4 -13.54 11.33 -4.69
CA HIS A 4 -14.03 9.97 -4.91
C HIS A 4 -13.26 9.21 -6.01
N GLY A 5 -12.34 9.88 -6.72
CA GLY A 5 -11.62 9.31 -7.86
C GLY A 5 -12.51 9.03 -9.07
N VAL A 6 -11.97 8.23 -10.00
CA VAL A 6 -12.65 7.82 -11.26
C VAL A 6 -13.14 6.37 -11.25
N GLY A 7 -12.91 5.66 -10.15
CA GLY A 7 -13.20 4.23 -10.04
C GLY A 7 -12.09 3.34 -10.61
N THR A 8 -11.98 2.12 -10.10
CA THR A 8 -10.92 1.16 -10.50
C THR A 8 -10.95 0.79 -11.99
N GLY A 9 -12.15 0.74 -12.60
CA GLY A 9 -12.30 0.47 -14.04
C GLY A 9 -12.17 1.69 -14.94
N GLY A 10 -12.28 2.91 -14.37
CA GLY A 10 -12.26 4.17 -15.13
C GLY A 10 -10.88 4.74 -15.38
N LEU A 11 -9.90 4.41 -14.55
CA LEU A 11 -8.56 5.04 -14.56
C LEU A 11 -7.85 4.93 -15.91
N LYS A 12 -7.80 3.73 -16.48
CA LYS A 12 -7.18 3.51 -17.81
C LYS A 12 -7.92 4.26 -18.91
N GLY A 13 -9.24 4.28 -18.85
CA GLY A 13 -10.07 4.98 -19.84
C GLY A 13 -9.90 6.50 -19.79
N GLU A 14 -9.87 7.08 -18.61
CA GLU A 14 -9.65 8.53 -18.44
C GLU A 14 -8.22 8.93 -18.81
N LEU A 15 -7.22 8.15 -18.43
CA LEU A 15 -5.83 8.39 -18.81
C LEU A 15 -5.67 8.37 -20.33
N ASN A 16 -6.23 7.37 -21.01
CA ASN A 16 -6.21 7.29 -22.48
C ASN A 16 -6.95 8.47 -23.13
N ARG A 17 -8.10 8.86 -22.57
CA ARG A 17 -8.88 9.99 -23.08
C ARG A 17 -8.11 11.30 -23.00
N GLU A 18 -7.42 11.56 -21.89
CA GLU A 18 -6.58 12.76 -21.73
C GLU A 18 -5.35 12.73 -22.66
N LEU A 19 -4.71 11.57 -22.84
CA LEU A 19 -3.59 11.43 -23.77
C LEU A 19 -4.00 11.69 -25.23
N VAL A 20 -5.17 11.18 -25.64
CA VAL A 20 -5.73 11.44 -26.99
C VAL A 20 -6.03 12.92 -27.17
N LYS A 21 -6.63 13.60 -26.17
CA LYS A 21 -6.89 15.05 -26.23
C LYS A 21 -5.63 15.88 -26.46
N HIS A 22 -4.52 15.46 -25.85
CA HIS A 22 -3.23 16.16 -25.99
C HIS A 22 -2.40 15.67 -27.17
N SER A 23 -2.96 14.87 -28.09
CA SER A 23 -2.27 14.29 -29.25
C SER A 23 -0.93 13.65 -28.88
N SER A 24 -0.89 12.99 -27.72
CA SER A 24 0.33 12.35 -27.23
C SER A 24 0.64 11.09 -28.06
N PRO A 25 1.89 10.87 -28.47
CA PRO A 25 2.31 9.63 -29.13
C PRO A 25 2.18 8.40 -28.23
N LEU A 26 1.90 8.60 -26.93
CA LEU A 26 1.72 7.55 -25.94
C LEU A 26 0.25 7.07 -25.82
N SER A 27 -0.68 7.60 -26.64
CA SER A 27 -2.09 7.23 -26.60
C SER A 27 -2.36 5.74 -26.87
N ASP A 28 -1.47 5.10 -27.63
CA ASP A 28 -1.55 3.66 -27.94
C ASP A 28 -0.78 2.77 -26.94
N SER A 29 -0.06 3.37 -25.99
CA SER A 29 0.66 2.64 -24.95
C SER A 29 -0.26 2.31 -23.78
N ASN A 30 -0.18 1.07 -23.29
CA ASN A 30 -0.96 0.62 -22.11
C ASN A 30 -0.33 1.20 -20.85
N LEU A 31 -0.44 2.52 -20.68
CA LEU A 31 0.14 3.26 -19.55
C LEU A 31 -0.55 2.86 -18.26
N MET A 32 0.26 2.45 -17.31
CA MET A 32 -0.12 2.23 -15.92
C MET A 32 0.58 3.25 -15.03
N THR A 33 -0.05 3.62 -13.95
CA THR A 33 0.61 4.39 -12.90
C THR A 33 1.58 3.46 -12.20
N HIS A 34 2.89 3.75 -12.29
CA HIS A 34 3.91 3.00 -11.56
C HIS A 34 4.11 3.58 -10.15
N ASN A 35 3.01 3.86 -9.45
CA ASN A 35 3.02 4.40 -8.08
C ASN A 35 1.72 4.04 -7.39
N GLN A 36 1.79 3.18 -6.38
CA GLN A 36 0.63 2.67 -5.64
C GLN A 36 -0.25 3.78 -5.05
N PHE A 37 0.36 4.82 -4.48
CA PHE A 37 -0.41 5.91 -3.86
C PHE A 37 -1.15 6.74 -4.92
N LEU A 38 -0.51 6.96 -6.07
CA LEU A 38 -1.13 7.67 -7.18
C LEU A 38 -2.26 6.85 -7.80
N SER A 39 -2.08 5.54 -7.94
CA SER A 39 -3.08 4.59 -8.42
C SER A 39 -4.31 4.59 -7.52
N VAL A 40 -4.11 4.48 -6.20
CA VAL A 40 -5.19 4.52 -5.21
C VAL A 40 -5.88 5.88 -5.21
N TYR A 41 -5.12 6.98 -5.23
CA TYR A 41 -5.70 8.33 -5.27
C TYR A 41 -6.53 8.56 -6.55
N ALA A 42 -6.03 8.17 -7.69
CA ALA A 42 -6.73 8.34 -8.95
C ALA A 42 -8.01 7.49 -9.02
N SER A 43 -7.95 6.25 -8.51
CA SER A 43 -9.08 5.32 -8.52
C SER A 43 -10.17 5.67 -7.49
N TRP A 44 -9.76 6.01 -6.26
CA TRP A 44 -10.66 6.13 -5.11
C TRP A 44 -10.68 7.53 -4.48
N GLY A 45 -9.91 8.46 -5.03
CA GLY A 45 -9.79 9.83 -4.53
C GLY A 45 -9.09 9.93 -3.17
N LEU A 46 -9.26 11.08 -2.54
CA LEU A 46 -8.66 11.36 -1.23
C LEU A 46 -9.19 10.43 -0.13
N ILE A 47 -10.47 10.07 -0.20
CA ILE A 47 -11.09 9.17 0.77
C ILE A 47 -10.44 7.79 0.69
N GLY A 48 -10.30 7.24 -0.52
CA GLY A 48 -9.62 5.95 -0.72
C GLY A 48 -8.17 5.96 -0.27
N LEU A 49 -7.45 7.03 -0.55
CA LEU A 49 -6.06 7.19 -0.10
C LEU A 49 -5.96 7.23 1.44
N ALA A 50 -6.89 7.92 2.12
CA ALA A 50 -6.93 7.97 3.58
C ALA A 50 -7.22 6.58 4.18
N VAL A 51 -8.22 5.86 3.66
CA VAL A 51 -8.57 4.49 4.09
C VAL A 51 -7.40 3.55 3.86
N PHE A 52 -6.75 3.63 2.70
CA PHE A 52 -5.58 2.83 2.37
C PHE A 52 -4.41 3.11 3.32
N GLY A 53 -4.13 4.36 3.63
CA GLY A 53 -3.09 4.75 4.59
C GLY A 53 -3.38 4.22 6.00
N ILE A 54 -4.62 4.35 6.46
CA ILE A 54 -5.04 3.78 7.76
C ILE A 54 -4.84 2.27 7.76
N TRP A 55 -5.32 1.56 6.73
CA TRP A 55 -5.18 0.10 6.62
C TRP A 55 -3.71 -0.33 6.63
N LEU A 56 -2.86 0.37 5.89
CA LEU A 56 -1.43 0.07 5.78
C LEU A 56 -0.69 0.26 7.11
N LEU A 57 -1.03 1.31 7.85
CA LEU A 57 -0.37 1.68 9.12
C LEU A 57 -0.99 1.00 10.34
N TYR A 58 -2.24 0.54 10.25
CA TYR A 58 -2.97 -0.04 11.38
C TYR A 58 -2.19 -1.16 12.13
N PRO A 59 -1.59 -2.16 11.46
CA PRO A 59 -0.86 -3.21 12.14
C PRO A 59 0.33 -2.68 12.96
N ALA A 60 1.02 -1.66 12.45
CA ALA A 60 2.17 -1.06 13.11
C ALA A 60 1.80 -0.45 14.47
N PHE A 61 0.69 0.28 14.50
CA PHE A 61 0.25 0.98 15.71
C PHE A 61 -0.53 0.07 16.66
N ALA A 62 -1.42 -0.77 16.15
CA ALA A 62 -2.22 -1.69 16.95
C ALA A 62 -1.37 -2.70 17.75
N THR A 63 -0.23 -3.11 17.21
CA THR A 63 0.66 -4.08 17.83
C THR A 63 1.94 -3.47 18.41
N ASN A 64 2.09 -2.14 18.38
CA ASN A 64 3.32 -1.42 18.76
C ASN A 64 4.57 -1.90 17.98
N LEU A 65 4.40 -2.42 16.77
CA LEU A 65 5.50 -2.81 15.88
C LEU A 65 6.31 -1.63 15.38
N ASN A 66 5.74 -0.42 15.40
CA ASN A 66 6.41 0.83 15.08
C ASN A 66 7.68 1.09 15.93
N LYS A 67 7.84 0.38 17.04
CA LYS A 67 9.05 0.43 17.89
C LYS A 67 10.09 -0.64 17.53
N SER A 68 9.76 -1.55 16.63
CA SER A 68 10.67 -2.63 16.20
C SER A 68 11.49 -2.18 14.98
N ALA A 69 12.82 -2.21 15.11
CA ALA A 69 13.71 -1.87 14.00
C ALA A 69 13.48 -2.77 12.77
N TYR A 70 13.26 -4.07 12.97
CA TYR A 70 12.98 -5.01 11.89
C TYR A 70 11.70 -4.66 11.12
N TYR A 71 10.66 -4.25 11.85
CA TYR A 71 9.41 -3.83 11.22
C TYR A 71 9.59 -2.53 10.43
N LEU A 72 10.30 -1.57 10.98
CA LEU A 72 10.57 -0.29 10.30
C LEU A 72 11.38 -0.49 9.02
N TRP A 73 12.39 -1.37 9.02
CA TRP A 73 13.14 -1.72 7.82
C TRP A 73 12.24 -2.39 6.77
N PHE A 74 11.47 -3.40 7.16
CA PHE A 74 10.52 -4.06 6.26
C PHE A 74 9.52 -3.06 5.67
N PHE A 75 8.91 -2.25 6.53
CA PHE A 75 7.93 -1.25 6.10
C PHE A 75 8.56 -0.20 5.18
N GLY A 76 9.78 0.24 5.47
CA GLY A 76 10.52 1.18 4.63
C GLY A 76 10.77 0.62 3.22
N VAL A 77 11.19 -0.64 3.11
CA VAL A 77 11.38 -1.30 1.81
C VAL A 77 10.06 -1.37 1.02
N ILE A 78 8.97 -1.79 1.67
CA ILE A 78 7.65 -1.85 1.03
C ILE A 78 7.18 -0.44 0.60
N ALA A 79 7.34 0.57 1.46
CA ALA A 79 6.94 1.94 1.14
C ALA A 79 7.72 2.51 -0.04
N ILE A 80 9.02 2.26 -0.13
CA ILE A 80 9.86 2.66 -1.27
C ILE A 80 9.41 1.92 -2.54
N SER A 81 9.16 0.60 -2.45
CA SER A 81 8.64 -0.19 -3.58
C SER A 81 7.32 0.37 -4.11
N MET A 82 6.40 0.78 -3.21
CA MET A 82 5.10 1.36 -3.56
C MET A 82 5.20 2.73 -4.24
N LEU A 83 6.31 3.46 -4.06
CA LEU A 83 6.57 4.71 -4.79
C LEU A 83 7.00 4.47 -6.23
N SER A 84 7.61 3.32 -6.50
CA SER A 84 8.17 2.97 -7.81
C SER A 84 7.25 2.06 -8.63
N GLU A 85 6.39 1.29 -7.96
CA GLU A 85 5.50 0.32 -8.59
C GLU A 85 4.20 0.13 -7.79
N ASP A 86 3.18 -0.41 -8.45
CA ASP A 86 1.91 -0.82 -7.84
C ASP A 86 2.10 -2.16 -7.08
N THR A 87 2.92 -2.12 -6.03
CA THR A 87 3.40 -3.31 -5.30
C THR A 87 2.26 -4.13 -4.71
N LEU A 88 1.23 -3.48 -4.16
CA LEU A 88 0.07 -4.15 -3.55
C LEU A 88 -1.08 -4.41 -4.53
N ASP A 89 -0.94 -4.05 -5.81
CA ASP A 89 -1.90 -4.43 -6.86
C ASP A 89 -1.53 -5.77 -7.49
N ASN A 90 -0.31 -6.25 -7.28
CA ASN A 90 0.10 -7.56 -7.77
C ASN A 90 0.06 -8.63 -6.66
N GLN A 91 -0.21 -9.86 -7.06
CA GLN A 91 -0.36 -10.99 -6.14
C GLN A 91 0.90 -11.25 -5.30
N GLN A 92 2.08 -11.08 -5.88
CA GLN A 92 3.36 -11.33 -5.20
C GLN A 92 3.59 -10.32 -4.07
N GLY A 93 3.33 -9.04 -4.33
CA GLY A 93 3.46 -7.98 -3.34
C GLY A 93 2.50 -8.13 -2.17
N ILE A 94 1.22 -8.44 -2.45
CA ILE A 94 0.22 -8.71 -1.41
C ILE A 94 0.63 -9.91 -0.55
N MET A 95 1.06 -11.01 -1.17
CA MET A 95 1.50 -12.20 -0.44
C MET A 95 2.72 -11.91 0.43
N LEU A 96 3.75 -11.25 -0.12
CA LEU A 96 4.94 -10.87 0.64
C LEU A 96 4.57 -9.99 1.84
N PHE A 97 3.81 -8.94 1.61
CA PHE A 97 3.36 -8.04 2.67
C PHE A 97 2.59 -8.78 3.77
N SER A 98 1.62 -9.62 3.38
CA SER A 98 0.76 -10.34 4.32
C SER A 98 1.55 -11.36 5.15
N ILE A 99 2.41 -12.15 4.52
CA ILE A 99 3.20 -13.19 5.20
C ILE A 99 4.17 -12.56 6.20
N VAL A 100 4.97 -11.58 5.75
CA VAL A 100 5.98 -10.97 6.61
C VAL A 100 5.34 -10.16 7.72
N ASN A 101 4.26 -9.42 7.43
CA ASN A 101 3.53 -8.65 8.43
C ASN A 101 2.95 -9.57 9.52
N THR A 102 2.29 -10.66 9.13
CA THR A 102 1.74 -11.65 10.06
C THR A 102 2.84 -12.29 10.90
N PHE A 103 3.96 -12.69 10.28
CA PHE A 103 5.10 -13.26 11.00
C PHE A 103 5.65 -12.31 12.06
N LEU A 104 5.84 -11.04 11.73
CA LEU A 104 6.35 -10.04 12.68
C LEU A 104 5.38 -9.78 13.83
N ILE A 105 4.07 -9.77 13.56
CA ILE A 105 3.02 -9.64 14.59
C ILE A 105 3.07 -10.83 15.54
N CYS A 106 3.09 -12.07 15.02
CA CYS A 106 3.14 -13.28 15.82
C CYS A 106 4.43 -13.35 16.65
N HIS A 107 5.58 -13.06 16.05
CA HIS A 107 6.87 -13.05 16.73
C HIS A 107 6.89 -12.05 17.91
N LYS A 108 6.34 -10.84 17.68
CA LYS A 108 6.23 -9.86 18.76
C LYS A 108 5.30 -10.33 19.87
N ALA A 109 4.13 -10.88 19.54
CA ALA A 109 3.18 -11.38 20.53
C ALA A 109 3.78 -12.48 21.40
N GLU A 110 4.61 -13.37 20.83
CA GLU A 110 5.36 -14.38 21.60
C GLU A 110 6.39 -13.76 22.56
N ARG A 111 7.13 -12.77 22.08
CA ARG A 111 8.11 -12.06 22.91
C ARG A 111 7.44 -11.36 24.10
N ASP A 112 6.34 -10.69 23.85
CA ASP A 112 5.59 -9.98 24.90
C ASP A 112 5.04 -10.95 25.96
N LYS A 113 4.56 -12.14 25.55
CA LYS A 113 4.15 -13.20 26.48
C LYS A 113 5.30 -13.72 27.35
N LYS A 114 6.50 -13.88 26.80
CA LYS A 114 7.69 -14.34 27.53
C LYS A 114 8.25 -13.27 28.46
N ALA A 115 8.00 -11.99 28.18
CA ALA A 115 8.47 -10.87 28.99
C ALA A 115 7.61 -10.61 30.26
N VAL A 116 6.41 -11.18 30.34
CA VAL A 116 5.57 -11.11 31.55
C VAL A 116 6.04 -12.20 32.52
N PRO A 117 6.70 -11.84 33.66
CA PRO A 117 7.09 -12.83 34.65
C PRO A 117 5.84 -13.49 35.22
N LEU A 118 5.89 -14.82 35.35
CA LEU A 118 4.92 -15.57 36.12
C LEU A 118 4.94 -15.06 37.56
N GLN A 119 4.06 -14.13 37.88
CA GLN A 119 3.74 -13.83 39.28
C GLN A 119 3.00 -15.05 39.83
N ARG A 120 3.75 -15.94 40.45
CA ARG A 120 3.22 -16.92 41.41
C ARG A 120 3.42 -16.42 42.82
#